data_9eb26e3b073e35aefbb20a6eb287005f
#
_entry.id   9eb26e3b073e35aefbb20a6eb287005f
#
_cell.length_a   1.000
_cell.length_b   1.000
_cell.length_c   1.000
_cell.angle_alpha   90.00
_cell.angle_beta   90.00
_cell.angle_gamma   90.00
#
_symmetry.space_group_name_H-M   'P 1'
#
loop_
_entity.id
_entity.type
_entity.pdbx_description
1 polymer ?
#
loop_
_entity_poly.entity_id
_entity_poly.type
_entity_poly.pdbx_seq_one_letter_code
_entity_poly.pdbx_strand_id
1 'polypeptide(L)'
;LQLSYSLSRLGIDHAVLSDDPAPGGMFRRWPVFQRMLSWTKPFTGVDQHERAYERFDWNSLLADEAPNRAVMPALMDGTSYFPSRPEMQKGLETFAERTGIRVRYETRWESTRVIPSPARAGGQAGGPDFVLTTSDGEYRAPIVVFAVGVAQPYRPPIPGLEQVPHYGDFRPVETYKDKRVFIVGKQNSGFEIATGLLPWARQLVLASPSPTKLSVNTHTLVGVRARYVQPYEDAALAGGVVLLDTTIEEVKKDGAGYLVRTRNAAGEELSVPADDVIAATGFVTPLRDLPALGVATFGQSRLPAQTPFWESATVPGIFFAGTITQGAAGLKKHGIPSNSGAVQGHRYNARVLARHLAETKFGIPGTRERLDAAALLPYLLEQVSHGPELWHQRAYLARVITFDRDTGISNEGIVPLQSFLDSAGGDAVAATLESNGQGNPYPVFYVRKDGSVVEHALAPHPMLDFTGRDYLDELRARLEPVLNRAASPA
;
A
#
# COMPACT_ATOMS: atom_id res chain seq x y z
N LEU A 1 7.97 6.40 9.09
CA LEU A 1 9.11 7.15 8.54
C LEU A 1 8.66 8.13 7.46
N GLN A 2 8.05 7.69 6.33
CA GLN A 2 7.69 8.58 5.22
C GLN A 2 6.79 9.74 5.64
N LEU A 3 5.76 9.48 6.46
CA LEU A 3 4.87 10.53 6.94
C LEU A 3 5.62 11.52 7.84
N SER A 4 6.42 11.00 8.77
CA SER A 4 7.21 11.85 9.69
C SER A 4 8.15 12.79 8.93
N TYR A 5 8.89 12.27 7.93
CA TYR A 5 9.71 13.10 7.05
C TYR A 5 8.87 14.23 6.41
N SER A 6 7.71 13.86 5.84
CA SER A 6 6.85 14.84 5.15
C SER A 6 6.27 15.88 6.10
N LEU A 7 5.89 15.49 7.34
CA LEU A 7 5.41 16.43 8.37
C LEU A 7 6.54 17.37 8.84
N SER A 8 7.73 16.84 9.06
CA SER A 8 8.90 17.65 9.44
C SER A 8 9.25 18.70 8.39
N ARG A 9 9.14 18.35 7.10
CA ARG A 9 9.35 19.29 5.97
C ARG A 9 8.33 20.43 5.94
N LEU A 10 7.15 20.19 6.48
CA LEU A 10 6.08 21.20 6.61
C LEU A 10 6.09 21.94 7.95
N GLY A 11 7.12 21.68 8.81
CA GLY A 11 7.24 22.32 10.11
C GLY A 11 6.20 21.87 11.14
N ILE A 12 5.56 20.72 10.93
CA ILE A 12 4.53 20.19 11.85
C ILE A 12 5.22 19.41 12.95
N ASP A 13 5.04 19.87 14.20
CA ASP A 13 5.54 19.16 15.38
C ASP A 13 4.74 17.87 15.61
N HIS A 14 5.46 16.76 15.82
CA HIS A 14 4.87 15.44 16.02
C HIS A 14 5.83 14.50 16.74
N ALA A 15 5.26 13.50 17.40
CA ALA A 15 6.00 12.38 17.97
C ALA A 15 5.76 11.10 17.15
N VAL A 16 6.78 10.29 16.99
CA VAL A 16 6.69 8.95 16.38
C VAL A 16 7.02 7.90 17.42
N LEU A 17 6.11 6.97 17.62
CA LEU A 17 6.22 5.86 18.59
C LEU A 17 6.29 4.54 17.81
N SER A 18 7.13 3.61 18.24
CA SER A 18 7.24 2.28 17.67
C SER A 18 7.56 1.23 18.74
N ASP A 19 6.88 0.09 18.68
CA ASP A 19 7.17 -1.08 19.49
C ASP A 19 8.45 -1.82 19.03
N ASP A 20 8.93 -1.51 17.84
CA ASP A 20 10.19 -2.07 17.32
C ASP A 20 11.41 -1.39 17.98
N PRO A 21 12.55 -2.11 18.09
CA PRO A 21 13.77 -1.53 18.65
C PRO A 21 14.58 -0.66 17.68
N ALA A 22 14.20 -0.65 16.38
CA ALA A 22 14.90 0.11 15.32
C ALA A 22 14.01 0.26 14.10
N PRO A 23 14.36 1.09 13.08
CA PRO A 23 13.65 1.17 11.81
C PRO A 23 13.51 -0.19 11.14
N GLY A 24 12.42 -0.40 10.39
CA GLY A 24 12.19 -1.62 9.62
C GLY A 24 10.80 -2.20 9.78
N GLY A 25 10.18 -2.08 10.94
CA GLY A 25 8.85 -2.61 11.19
C GLY A 25 8.75 -4.09 10.82
N MET A 26 7.74 -4.45 10.03
CA MET A 26 7.54 -5.84 9.60
C MET A 26 8.73 -6.42 8.80
N PHE A 27 9.54 -5.61 8.12
CA PHE A 27 10.70 -6.07 7.36
C PHE A 27 11.85 -6.58 8.22
N ARG A 28 11.79 -6.42 9.54
CA ARG A 28 12.68 -7.08 10.48
C ARG A 28 12.40 -8.59 10.60
N ARG A 29 11.18 -9.02 10.28
CA ARG A 29 10.69 -10.40 10.44
C ARG A 29 10.33 -11.06 9.12
N TRP A 30 9.71 -10.32 8.19
CA TRP A 30 9.15 -10.86 6.94
C TRP A 30 9.67 -10.12 5.71
N PRO A 31 9.73 -10.75 4.56
CA PRO A 31 9.44 -12.17 4.29
C PRO A 31 10.43 -13.13 4.96
N VAL A 32 9.96 -14.33 5.32
CA VAL A 32 10.76 -15.32 6.06
C VAL A 32 11.97 -15.77 5.24
N PHE A 33 11.79 -16.06 3.95
CA PHE A 33 12.84 -16.45 3.01
C PHE A 33 13.56 -15.27 2.35
N GLN A 34 13.43 -14.10 2.92
CA GLN A 34 14.28 -12.92 2.75
C GLN A 34 14.27 -12.25 1.38
N ARG A 35 13.37 -12.57 0.43
CA ARG A 35 13.25 -11.83 -0.83
C ARG A 35 11.92 -11.10 -0.93
N MET A 36 11.99 -9.81 -1.26
CA MET A 36 10.80 -8.98 -1.47
C MET A 36 10.04 -9.42 -2.73
N LEU A 37 8.75 -9.11 -2.78
CA LEU A 37 7.92 -9.30 -3.99
C LEU A 37 7.97 -8.08 -4.92
N SER A 38 8.37 -6.95 -4.40
CA SER A 38 8.58 -5.70 -5.12
C SER A 38 10.00 -5.62 -5.65
N TRP A 39 10.18 -5.02 -6.81
CA TRP A 39 11.46 -4.94 -7.49
C TRP A 39 12.00 -3.50 -7.54
N THR A 40 13.29 -3.40 -7.77
CA THR A 40 14.00 -2.16 -8.04
C THR A 40 14.94 -2.40 -9.21
N LYS A 41 14.83 -1.60 -10.27
CA LYS A 41 15.66 -1.70 -11.45
C LYS A 41 16.80 -0.69 -11.38
N PRO A 42 18.07 -1.10 -11.18
CA PRO A 42 19.16 -0.16 -10.98
C PRO A 42 19.56 0.62 -12.24
N PHE A 43 19.49 -0.01 -13.42
CA PHE A 43 19.93 0.60 -14.68
C PHE A 43 18.72 0.89 -15.58
N THR A 44 18.40 2.18 -15.74
CA THR A 44 17.20 2.65 -16.44
C THR A 44 17.49 3.74 -17.47
N GLY A 45 18.71 4.28 -17.50
CA GLY A 45 19.04 5.48 -18.25
C GLY A 45 18.58 6.79 -17.59
N VAL A 46 17.89 6.70 -16.44
CA VAL A 46 17.45 7.84 -15.64
C VAL A 46 18.32 7.93 -14.39
N ASP A 47 18.70 9.13 -13.98
CA ASP A 47 19.44 9.35 -12.74
C ASP A 47 18.59 8.86 -11.54
N GLN A 48 19.21 8.06 -10.67
CA GLN A 48 18.56 7.48 -9.48
C GLN A 48 18.10 8.55 -8.47
N HIS A 49 18.61 9.78 -8.57
CA HIS A 49 18.21 10.91 -7.74
C HIS A 49 17.11 11.77 -8.36
N GLU A 50 16.69 11.49 -9.59
CA GLU A 50 15.55 12.15 -10.21
C GLU A 50 14.21 11.50 -9.84
N ARG A 51 13.14 12.30 -9.84
CA ARG A 51 11.79 11.81 -9.58
C ARG A 51 11.33 10.76 -10.59
N ALA A 52 11.73 10.89 -11.85
CA ALA A 52 11.38 9.94 -12.90
C ALA A 52 11.88 8.51 -12.61
N TYR A 53 13.00 8.39 -11.87
CA TYR A 53 13.54 7.10 -11.44
C TYR A 53 12.61 6.37 -10.46
N GLU A 54 11.81 7.06 -9.66
CA GLU A 54 10.91 6.46 -8.67
C GLU A 54 9.94 5.43 -9.28
N ARG A 55 9.66 5.49 -10.60
CA ARG A 55 8.86 4.47 -11.33
C ARG A 55 9.54 3.09 -11.34
N PHE A 56 10.85 3.06 -11.28
CA PHE A 56 11.69 1.87 -11.37
C PHE A 56 12.19 1.37 -10.02
N ASP A 57 11.89 2.10 -8.96
CA ASP A 57 12.22 1.75 -7.57
C ASP A 57 10.96 1.64 -6.72
N TRP A 58 10.55 0.41 -6.42
CA TRP A 58 9.34 0.13 -5.67
C TRP A 58 9.55 0.07 -4.15
N ASN A 59 10.79 0.24 -3.69
CA ASN A 59 11.15 -0.07 -2.31
C ASN A 59 11.68 1.12 -1.51
N SER A 60 12.29 2.11 -2.16
CA SER A 60 12.83 3.27 -1.46
C SER A 60 11.73 4.21 -0.94
N LEU A 61 11.94 4.77 0.23
CA LEU A 61 11.18 5.93 0.71
C LEU A 61 11.64 7.20 -0.03
N LEU A 62 10.79 8.20 -0.02
CA LEU A 62 10.95 9.42 -0.82
C LEU A 62 11.52 10.56 0.01
N ALA A 63 12.60 11.16 -0.47
CA ALA A 63 13.11 12.43 0.05
C ALA A 63 13.27 13.43 -1.09
N ASP A 64 13.04 14.70 -0.80
CA ASP A 64 13.14 15.76 -1.79
C ASP A 64 14.60 16.16 -2.02
N GLU A 65 15.41 16.19 -0.95
CA GLU A 65 16.82 16.52 -1.02
C GLU A 65 17.66 15.28 -1.36
N ALA A 66 18.55 15.41 -2.34
CA ALA A 66 19.42 14.33 -2.78
C ALA A 66 20.24 13.67 -1.64
N PRO A 67 20.81 14.39 -0.65
CA PRO A 67 21.53 13.76 0.47
C PRO A 67 20.65 12.85 1.35
N ASN A 68 19.35 13.13 1.41
CA ASN A 68 18.39 12.39 2.22
C ASN A 68 17.84 11.13 1.51
N ARG A 69 18.08 10.99 0.22
CA ARG A 69 17.59 9.86 -0.57
C ARG A 69 18.37 8.59 -0.27
N ALA A 70 17.70 7.61 0.31
CA ALA A 70 18.23 6.26 0.53
C ALA A 70 17.71 5.33 -0.58
N VAL A 71 18.29 5.46 -1.79
CA VAL A 71 17.86 4.69 -2.97
C VAL A 71 18.34 3.25 -2.89
N MET A 72 17.44 2.30 -3.13
CA MET A 72 17.71 0.88 -2.99
C MET A 72 18.86 0.35 -3.86
N PRO A 73 19.07 0.79 -5.11
CA PRO A 73 20.21 0.32 -5.90
C PRO A 73 21.58 0.47 -5.22
N ALA A 74 21.75 1.53 -4.44
CA ALA A 74 23.01 1.77 -3.71
C ALA A 74 23.17 0.88 -2.46
N LEU A 75 22.12 0.16 -2.06
CA LEU A 75 22.05 -0.65 -0.85
C LEU A 75 21.93 -2.15 -1.14
N MET A 76 21.65 -2.51 -2.40
CA MET A 76 21.50 -3.89 -2.86
C MET A 76 22.87 -4.47 -3.24
N ASP A 77 23.02 -5.79 -3.04
CA ASP A 77 24.24 -6.54 -3.39
C ASP A 77 24.39 -6.82 -4.89
N GLY A 78 23.40 -6.49 -5.70
CA GLY A 78 23.38 -6.68 -7.14
C GLY A 78 23.06 -8.12 -7.61
N THR A 79 22.84 -9.06 -6.70
CA THR A 79 22.53 -10.47 -7.05
C THR A 79 21.10 -10.65 -7.55
N SER A 80 20.22 -9.70 -7.30
CA SER A 80 18.82 -9.74 -7.71
C SER A 80 18.27 -8.31 -7.85
N TYR A 81 17.30 -8.11 -8.74
CA TYR A 81 16.50 -6.88 -8.77
C TYR A 81 15.32 -6.90 -7.78
N PHE A 82 15.12 -7.98 -7.05
CA PHE A 82 14.28 -8.03 -5.86
C PHE A 82 15.15 -7.85 -4.62
N PRO A 83 15.01 -6.75 -3.88
CA PRO A 83 15.76 -6.59 -2.64
C PRO A 83 15.52 -7.73 -1.67
N SER A 84 16.53 -8.08 -0.91
CA SER A 84 16.38 -8.96 0.24
C SER A 84 15.74 -8.20 1.41
N ARG A 85 15.22 -8.94 2.39
CA ARG A 85 14.71 -8.35 3.63
C ARG A 85 15.77 -7.51 4.38
N PRO A 86 17.02 -7.99 4.55
CA PRO A 86 18.08 -7.18 5.17
C PRO A 86 18.40 -5.88 4.39
N GLU A 87 18.41 -5.93 3.06
CA GLU A 87 18.61 -4.74 2.24
C GLU A 87 17.46 -3.74 2.40
N MET A 88 16.21 -4.22 2.43
CA MET A 88 15.03 -3.39 2.69
C MET A 88 15.11 -2.74 4.08
N GLN A 89 15.47 -3.50 5.11
CA GLN A 89 15.67 -2.98 6.45
C GLN A 89 16.77 -1.90 6.48
N LYS A 90 17.92 -2.18 5.88
CA LYS A 90 19.02 -1.22 5.75
C LYS A 90 18.58 0.05 5.02
N GLY A 91 17.74 -0.06 4.00
CA GLY A 91 17.16 1.10 3.30
C GLY A 91 16.34 1.99 4.23
N LEU A 92 15.51 1.40 5.08
CA LEU A 92 14.70 2.14 6.05
C LEU A 92 15.55 2.76 7.17
N GLU A 93 16.58 2.07 7.64
CA GLU A 93 17.54 2.58 8.62
C GLU A 93 18.32 3.78 8.05
N THR A 94 18.86 3.62 6.83
CA THR A 94 19.58 4.70 6.14
C THR A 94 18.69 5.92 5.88
N PHE A 95 17.42 5.70 5.53
CA PHE A 95 16.47 6.80 5.36
C PHE A 95 16.21 7.52 6.68
N ALA A 96 15.98 6.80 7.76
CA ALA A 96 15.75 7.40 9.08
C ALA A 96 16.98 8.20 9.56
N GLU A 97 18.19 7.67 9.36
CA GLU A 97 19.44 8.32 9.69
C GLU A 97 19.65 9.60 8.89
N ARG A 98 19.57 9.54 7.57
CA ARG A 98 19.80 10.69 6.68
C ARG A 98 18.78 11.81 6.88
N THR A 99 17.54 11.46 7.17
CA THR A 99 16.46 12.43 7.38
C THR A 99 16.35 12.95 8.81
N GLY A 100 17.12 12.38 9.75
CA GLY A 100 17.12 12.79 11.15
C GLY A 100 15.79 12.56 11.88
N ILE A 101 14.94 11.66 11.38
CA ILE A 101 13.64 11.34 12.01
C ILE A 101 13.88 10.77 13.40
N ARG A 102 13.22 11.36 14.39
CA ARG A 102 13.25 10.89 15.77
C ARG A 102 12.09 9.97 16.04
N VAL A 103 12.39 8.72 16.36
CA VAL A 103 11.40 7.70 16.75
C VAL A 103 11.68 7.26 18.18
N ARG A 104 10.64 7.19 19.00
CA ARG A 104 10.68 6.55 20.30
C ARG A 104 10.45 5.06 20.09
N TYR A 105 11.53 4.33 20.01
CA TYR A 105 11.52 2.87 19.88
C TYR A 105 11.16 2.19 21.20
N GLU A 106 10.82 0.91 21.14
CA GLU A 106 10.42 0.08 22.29
C GLU A 106 9.24 0.67 23.09
N THR A 107 8.47 1.55 22.42
CA THR A 107 7.29 2.20 22.98
C THR A 107 6.03 1.56 22.40
N ARG A 108 5.44 0.64 23.18
CA ARG A 108 4.25 -0.11 22.76
C ARG A 108 2.98 0.67 23.06
N TRP A 109 2.15 0.88 22.03
CA TRP A 109 0.78 1.36 22.20
C TRP A 109 -0.08 0.31 22.90
N GLU A 110 -0.77 0.69 23.97
CA GLU A 110 -1.60 -0.18 24.79
C GLU A 110 -3.08 0.12 24.62
N SER A 111 -3.48 1.39 24.76
CA SER A 111 -4.88 1.82 24.59
C SER A 111 -4.99 3.27 24.13
N THR A 112 -6.21 3.62 23.70
CA THR A 112 -6.57 4.97 23.28
C THR A 112 -7.87 5.39 23.95
N ARG A 113 -7.92 6.60 24.47
CA ARG A 113 -9.16 7.24 24.96
C ARG A 113 -9.35 8.59 24.34
N VAL A 114 -10.60 8.96 24.13
CA VAL A 114 -11.00 10.27 23.67
C VAL A 114 -11.34 11.12 24.87
N ILE A 115 -10.82 12.34 24.92
CA ILE A 115 -11.19 13.32 25.94
C ILE A 115 -11.78 14.56 25.27
N PRO A 116 -12.77 15.23 25.90
CA PRO A 116 -13.25 16.52 25.42
C PRO A 116 -12.08 17.51 25.38
N SER A 117 -11.86 18.16 24.25
CA SER A 117 -10.92 19.27 24.19
C SER A 117 -11.61 20.54 24.66
N PRO A 118 -10.95 21.36 25.50
CA PRO A 118 -11.46 22.69 25.81
C PRO A 118 -11.61 23.51 24.52
N ALA A 119 -12.62 24.37 24.47
CA ALA A 119 -12.81 25.26 23.32
C ALA A 119 -11.50 26.02 23.03
N ARG A 120 -11.08 26.01 21.75
CA ARG A 120 -9.91 26.76 21.33
C ARG A 120 -10.15 28.24 21.40
N ALA A 121 -9.10 29.03 21.65
CA ALA A 121 -9.16 30.49 21.64
C ALA A 121 -9.78 30.95 20.30
N GLY A 122 -10.91 31.69 20.35
CA GLY A 122 -11.69 32.10 19.17
C GLY A 122 -13.07 31.47 19.04
N GLY A 123 -13.53 30.68 20.04
CA GLY A 123 -14.93 30.17 20.11
C GLY A 123 -15.24 29.01 19.16
N GLN A 124 -14.25 28.46 18.43
CA GLN A 124 -14.43 27.22 17.68
C GLN A 124 -14.48 26.05 18.66
N ALA A 125 -15.50 25.21 18.53
CA ALA A 125 -15.56 23.93 19.26
C ALA A 125 -14.27 23.16 19.04
N GLY A 126 -13.51 22.89 20.11
CA GLY A 126 -12.33 22.04 20.04
C GLY A 126 -12.74 20.67 19.56
N GLY A 127 -12.05 20.13 18.54
CA GLY A 127 -12.20 18.72 18.17
C GLY A 127 -11.78 17.81 19.34
N PRO A 128 -12.02 16.50 19.25
CA PRO A 128 -11.60 15.57 20.29
C PRO A 128 -10.06 15.58 20.44
N ASP A 129 -9.59 15.52 21.69
CA ASP A 129 -8.19 15.16 21.96
C ASP A 129 -8.12 13.66 22.25
N PHE A 130 -7.03 13.06 21.83
CA PHE A 130 -6.74 11.65 22.09
C PHE A 130 -5.64 11.52 23.14
N VAL A 131 -5.80 10.56 24.04
CA VAL A 131 -4.75 10.14 24.96
C VAL A 131 -4.39 8.68 24.63
N LEU A 132 -3.15 8.47 24.24
CA LEU A 132 -2.59 7.14 24.02
C LEU A 132 -1.83 6.73 25.27
N THR A 133 -2.24 5.62 25.88
CA THR A 133 -1.47 4.94 26.92
C THR A 133 -0.48 4.02 26.23
N THR A 134 0.77 4.13 26.63
CA THR A 134 1.87 3.34 26.08
C THR A 134 2.74 2.77 27.20
N SER A 135 3.64 1.85 26.86
CA SER A 135 4.64 1.30 27.80
C SER A 135 5.63 2.35 28.35
N ASP A 136 5.69 3.53 27.74
CA ASP A 136 6.58 4.65 28.11
C ASP A 136 5.81 5.84 28.74
N GLY A 137 4.50 5.69 28.96
CA GLY A 137 3.64 6.73 29.53
C GLY A 137 2.49 7.16 28.62
N GLU A 138 1.88 8.30 28.92
CA GLU A 138 0.75 8.83 28.17
C GLU A 138 1.19 9.93 27.19
N TYR A 139 0.63 9.87 25.97
CA TYR A 139 0.78 10.89 24.94
C TYR A 139 -0.58 11.49 24.61
N ARG A 140 -0.63 12.82 24.52
CA ARG A 140 -1.86 13.55 24.17
C ARG A 140 -1.69 14.32 22.86
N ALA A 141 -2.64 14.16 21.97
CA ALA A 141 -2.64 14.88 20.69
C ALA A 141 -4.06 15.07 20.14
N PRO A 142 -4.32 16.17 19.41
CA PRO A 142 -5.60 16.39 18.71
C PRO A 142 -5.76 15.49 17.47
N ILE A 143 -4.68 14.95 16.96
CA ILE A 143 -4.62 14.07 15.77
C ILE A 143 -3.73 12.90 16.08
N VAL A 144 -4.20 11.71 15.77
CA VAL A 144 -3.43 10.47 15.88
C VAL A 144 -3.38 9.76 14.54
N VAL A 145 -2.18 9.35 14.13
CA VAL A 145 -2.00 8.60 12.89
C VAL A 145 -1.50 7.20 13.21
N PHE A 146 -2.31 6.19 12.90
CA PHE A 146 -1.93 4.80 13.07
C PHE A 146 -1.26 4.25 11.80
N ALA A 147 0.03 3.95 11.90
CA ALA A 147 0.83 3.33 10.84
C ALA A 147 1.20 1.88 11.19
N VAL A 148 0.28 1.16 11.81
CA VAL A 148 0.48 -0.17 12.42
C VAL A 148 0.47 -1.32 11.42
N GLY A 149 0.21 -1.04 10.15
CA GLY A 149 0.22 -2.03 9.07
C GLY A 149 -0.89 -3.09 9.16
N VAL A 150 -0.70 -4.18 8.41
CA VAL A 150 -1.52 -5.40 8.43
C VAL A 150 -0.57 -6.51 8.86
N ALA A 151 -0.23 -6.54 10.15
CA ALA A 151 0.92 -7.28 10.66
C ALA A 151 0.60 -8.24 11.82
N GLN A 152 -0.66 -8.28 12.28
CA GLN A 152 -1.07 -9.26 13.29
C GLN A 152 -1.45 -10.57 12.61
N PRO A 153 -0.86 -11.72 13.00
CA PRO A 153 -1.25 -13.02 12.46
C PRO A 153 -2.76 -13.28 12.57
N TYR A 154 -3.35 -13.71 11.46
CA TYR A 154 -4.75 -14.12 11.42
C TYR A 154 -4.85 -15.63 11.56
N ARG A 155 -5.69 -16.09 12.46
CA ARG A 155 -6.04 -17.50 12.62
C ARG A 155 -7.54 -17.64 12.47
N PRO A 156 -8.04 -18.26 11.36
CA PRO A 156 -9.45 -18.57 11.23
C PRO A 156 -9.86 -19.55 12.34
N PRO A 157 -11.16 -19.56 12.72
CA PRO A 157 -11.69 -20.41 13.79
C PRO A 157 -11.84 -21.88 13.32
N ILE A 158 -10.72 -22.49 12.95
CA ILE A 158 -10.62 -23.91 12.59
C ILE A 158 -10.13 -24.65 13.82
N PRO A 159 -10.87 -25.65 14.36
CA PRO A 159 -10.45 -26.42 15.53
C PRO A 159 -9.04 -26.99 15.37
N GLY A 160 -8.17 -26.74 16.36
CA GLY A 160 -6.79 -27.19 16.40
C GLY A 160 -5.78 -26.32 15.64
N LEU A 161 -6.23 -25.37 14.81
CA LEU A 161 -5.32 -24.50 14.09
C LEU A 161 -4.58 -23.50 15.00
N GLU A 162 -5.16 -23.18 16.14
CA GLU A 162 -4.54 -22.34 17.16
C GLU A 162 -3.28 -22.95 17.78
N GLN A 163 -3.11 -24.26 17.68
CA GLN A 163 -2.01 -25.02 18.30
C GLN A 163 -0.79 -25.17 17.37
N VAL A 164 -0.91 -24.81 16.09
CA VAL A 164 0.17 -24.96 15.11
C VAL A 164 0.88 -23.62 14.86
N PRO A 165 2.16 -23.61 14.45
CA PRO A 165 2.86 -22.37 14.14
C PRO A 165 2.19 -21.62 12.99
N HIS A 166 2.13 -20.31 13.12
CA HIS A 166 1.76 -19.42 12.01
C HIS A 166 3.00 -19.08 11.17
N TYR A 167 2.79 -18.62 9.94
CA TYR A 167 3.86 -18.08 9.08
C TYR A 167 4.81 -17.13 9.84
N GLY A 168 4.27 -16.31 10.74
CA GLY A 168 5.05 -15.39 11.56
C GLY A 168 5.94 -16.07 12.61
N ASP A 169 5.67 -17.32 12.94
CA ASP A 169 6.36 -18.12 13.96
C ASP A 169 7.14 -19.28 13.31
N PHE A 170 7.56 -19.09 12.04
CA PHE A 170 8.22 -20.12 11.27
C PHE A 170 9.52 -20.58 11.91
N ARG A 171 9.67 -21.92 12.04
CA ARG A 171 10.84 -22.55 12.65
C ARG A 171 11.98 -22.75 11.62
N PRO A 172 13.23 -22.97 12.05
CA PRO A 172 14.35 -23.30 11.16
C PRO A 172 14.00 -24.44 10.22
N VAL A 173 14.40 -24.33 8.95
CA VAL A 173 14.02 -25.25 7.85
C VAL A 173 14.46 -26.69 8.11
N GLU A 174 15.56 -26.88 8.82
CA GLU A 174 16.12 -28.18 9.18
C GLU A 174 15.14 -29.03 10.03
N THR A 175 14.25 -28.36 10.78
CA THR A 175 13.24 -29.03 11.63
C THR A 175 12.17 -29.74 10.79
N TYR A 176 12.09 -29.46 9.49
CA TYR A 176 11.13 -30.05 8.54
C TYR A 176 11.74 -31.14 7.66
N LYS A 177 13.02 -31.49 7.90
CA LYS A 177 13.71 -32.52 7.10
C LYS A 177 12.96 -33.86 7.15
N ASP A 178 12.74 -34.43 5.98
CA ASP A 178 12.08 -35.73 5.76
C ASP A 178 10.62 -35.81 6.26
N LYS A 179 9.98 -34.67 6.53
CA LYS A 179 8.59 -34.60 7.02
C LYS A 179 7.57 -34.38 5.93
N ARG A 180 6.35 -34.87 6.17
CA ARG A 180 5.13 -34.42 5.47
C ARG A 180 4.65 -33.15 6.14
N VAL A 181 4.64 -32.05 5.41
CA VAL A 181 4.25 -30.73 5.95
C VAL A 181 2.95 -30.29 5.28
N PHE A 182 1.92 -30.04 6.08
CA PHE A 182 0.65 -29.49 5.63
C PHE A 182 0.60 -27.98 5.86
N ILE A 183 0.38 -27.20 4.80
CA ILE A 183 0.32 -25.74 4.83
C ILE A 183 -1.14 -25.31 4.62
N VAL A 184 -1.73 -24.67 5.63
CA VAL A 184 -3.06 -24.11 5.55
C VAL A 184 -3.00 -22.75 4.90
N GLY A 185 -3.37 -22.65 3.63
CA GLY A 185 -3.34 -21.44 2.82
C GLY A 185 -2.50 -21.57 1.55
N LYS A 186 -3.03 -21.09 0.42
CA LYS A 186 -2.42 -21.11 -0.92
C LYS A 186 -2.26 -19.71 -1.50
N GLN A 187 -1.81 -18.75 -0.70
CA GLN A 187 -1.43 -17.41 -1.15
C GLN A 187 0.09 -17.21 -1.03
N ASN A 188 0.59 -16.00 -1.24
CA ASN A 188 2.02 -15.72 -1.28
C ASN A 188 2.79 -16.32 -0.10
N SER A 189 2.30 -16.23 1.14
CA SER A 189 2.97 -16.80 2.31
C SER A 189 3.05 -18.33 2.29
N GLY A 190 1.97 -19.00 1.86
CA GLY A 190 1.95 -20.47 1.74
C GLY A 190 2.94 -20.97 0.70
N PHE A 191 2.92 -20.35 -0.48
CA PHE A 191 3.87 -20.70 -1.55
C PHE A 191 5.31 -20.30 -1.22
N GLU A 192 5.54 -19.20 -0.50
CA GLU A 192 6.88 -18.82 -0.04
C GLU A 192 7.46 -19.89 0.90
N ILE A 193 6.70 -20.31 1.92
CA ILE A 193 7.10 -21.37 2.85
C ILE A 193 7.41 -22.66 2.07
N ALA A 194 6.47 -23.05 1.23
CA ALA A 194 6.59 -24.30 0.51
C ALA A 194 7.81 -24.30 -0.43
N THR A 195 8.08 -23.19 -1.15
CA THR A 195 9.29 -23.03 -1.96
C THR A 195 10.56 -23.19 -1.11
N GLY A 196 10.59 -22.57 0.07
CA GLY A 196 11.72 -22.69 0.98
C GLY A 196 11.89 -24.09 1.59
N LEU A 197 10.81 -24.87 1.69
CA LEU A 197 10.83 -26.24 2.24
C LEU A 197 11.02 -27.32 1.18
N LEU A 198 10.95 -27.02 -0.12
CA LEU A 198 11.16 -28.02 -1.18
C LEU A 198 12.43 -28.88 -1.01
N PRO A 199 13.60 -28.31 -0.64
CA PRO A 199 14.81 -29.12 -0.45
C PRO A 199 14.81 -29.96 0.83
N TRP A 200 13.90 -29.73 1.75
CA TRP A 200 13.91 -30.30 3.11
C TRP A 200 12.78 -31.29 3.36
N ALA A 201 11.55 -30.92 3.00
CA ALA A 201 10.39 -31.72 3.28
C ALA A 201 10.27 -32.91 2.31
N ARG A 202 9.86 -34.06 2.83
CA ARG A 202 9.55 -35.24 2.01
C ARG A 202 8.32 -35.00 1.14
N GLN A 203 7.32 -34.30 1.67
CA GLN A 203 6.08 -33.96 0.98
C GLN A 203 5.51 -32.65 1.50
N LEU A 204 4.98 -31.84 0.61
CA LEU A 204 4.27 -30.59 0.91
C LEU A 204 2.84 -30.68 0.42
N VAL A 205 1.88 -30.36 1.30
CA VAL A 205 0.48 -30.24 0.94
C VAL A 205 0.01 -28.80 1.23
N LEU A 206 -0.44 -28.07 0.23
CA LEU A 206 -1.01 -26.73 0.40
C LEU A 206 -2.51 -26.81 0.13
N ALA A 207 -3.31 -26.29 1.06
CA ALA A 207 -4.75 -26.36 0.96
C ALA A 207 -5.44 -25.04 1.30
N SER A 208 -6.43 -24.66 0.52
CA SER A 208 -7.42 -23.61 0.81
C SER A 208 -8.66 -23.81 -0.05
N PRO A 209 -9.85 -23.24 0.31
CA PRO A 209 -11.11 -23.52 -0.37
C PRO A 209 -11.14 -23.13 -1.85
N SER A 210 -10.41 -22.08 -2.23
CA SER A 210 -10.45 -21.54 -3.59
C SER A 210 -9.19 -21.88 -4.39
N PRO A 211 -9.29 -22.03 -5.71
CA PRO A 211 -8.13 -22.18 -6.59
C PRO A 211 -7.13 -21.03 -6.43
N THR A 212 -5.86 -21.33 -6.65
CA THR A 212 -4.79 -20.32 -6.64
C THR A 212 -4.95 -19.35 -7.80
N LYS A 213 -5.04 -18.06 -7.50
CA LYS A 213 -5.05 -17.00 -8.52
C LYS A 213 -3.64 -16.44 -8.68
N LEU A 214 -3.15 -16.36 -9.91
CA LEU A 214 -1.85 -15.79 -10.21
C LEU A 214 -1.97 -14.28 -10.44
N SER A 215 -1.03 -13.50 -9.89
CA SER A 215 -1.02 -12.05 -10.08
C SER A 215 -0.82 -11.63 -11.54
N VAL A 216 -0.20 -12.47 -12.36
CA VAL A 216 -0.07 -12.24 -13.80
C VAL A 216 -1.44 -12.22 -14.50
N ASN A 217 -2.40 -13.02 -14.05
CA ASN A 217 -3.74 -13.07 -14.62
C ASN A 217 -4.63 -11.93 -14.13
N THR A 218 -4.32 -11.35 -12.98
CA THR A 218 -5.09 -10.21 -12.43
C THR A 218 -4.52 -8.86 -12.83
N HIS A 219 -3.29 -8.82 -13.34
CA HIS A 219 -2.52 -7.60 -13.65
C HIS A 219 -2.44 -6.60 -12.48
N THR A 220 -2.56 -7.11 -11.24
CA THR A 220 -2.54 -6.32 -10.01
C THR A 220 -1.60 -6.93 -8.96
N LEU A 221 -1.57 -6.36 -7.75
CA LEU A 221 -0.88 -6.97 -6.61
C LEU A 221 -1.64 -8.16 -6.01
N VAL A 222 -2.88 -8.39 -6.44
CA VAL A 222 -3.73 -9.50 -5.97
C VAL A 222 -3.31 -10.81 -6.63
N GLY A 223 -3.13 -11.83 -5.82
CA GLY A 223 -2.74 -13.18 -6.28
C GLY A 223 -1.29 -13.53 -5.98
N VAL A 224 -0.95 -14.77 -6.30
CA VAL A 224 0.38 -15.34 -6.07
C VAL A 224 1.33 -14.88 -7.18
N ARG A 225 2.55 -14.52 -6.80
CA ARG A 225 3.59 -14.16 -7.77
C ARG A 225 4.07 -15.40 -8.51
N ALA A 226 4.16 -15.33 -9.84
CA ALA A 226 4.58 -16.43 -10.70
C ALA A 226 5.93 -17.06 -10.26
N ARG A 227 6.87 -16.25 -9.79
CA ARG A 227 8.16 -16.74 -9.25
C ARG A 227 8.04 -17.76 -8.11
N TYR A 228 6.93 -17.76 -7.37
CA TYR A 228 6.68 -18.73 -6.31
C TYR A 228 6.05 -20.03 -6.84
N VAL A 229 5.44 -19.99 -8.01
CA VAL A 229 4.69 -21.11 -8.56
C VAL A 229 5.57 -22.00 -9.43
N GLN A 230 6.53 -21.43 -10.14
CA GLN A 230 7.37 -22.16 -11.07
C GLN A 230 8.05 -23.41 -10.46
N PRO A 231 8.60 -23.41 -9.23
CA PRO A 231 9.16 -24.63 -8.64
C PRO A 231 8.13 -25.75 -8.40
N TYR A 232 6.84 -25.42 -8.37
CA TYR A 232 5.79 -26.41 -8.11
C TYR A 232 5.41 -27.22 -9.33
N GLU A 233 5.51 -26.64 -10.50
CA GLU A 233 5.22 -27.36 -11.74
C GLU A 233 6.07 -28.61 -11.82
N ASP A 234 7.37 -28.50 -11.56
CA ASP A 234 8.30 -29.62 -11.58
C ASP A 234 8.13 -30.56 -10.37
N ALA A 235 7.96 -30.01 -9.18
CA ALA A 235 7.80 -30.78 -7.94
C ALA A 235 6.46 -31.53 -7.90
N ALA A 236 5.37 -30.96 -8.41
CA ALA A 236 4.08 -31.63 -8.50
C ALA A 236 4.12 -32.85 -9.42
N LEU A 237 4.86 -32.78 -10.54
CA LEU A 237 5.07 -33.92 -11.44
C LEU A 237 5.79 -35.11 -10.77
N ALA A 238 6.65 -34.83 -9.79
CA ALA A 238 7.30 -35.83 -8.98
C ALA A 238 6.53 -36.34 -7.76
N GLY A 239 5.33 -35.75 -7.49
CA GLY A 239 4.48 -36.10 -6.32
C GLY A 239 4.96 -35.51 -4.99
N GLY A 240 5.99 -34.67 -5.00
CA GLY A 240 6.55 -34.02 -3.81
C GLY A 240 5.69 -32.85 -3.27
N VAL A 241 4.79 -32.33 -4.10
CA VAL A 241 3.86 -31.23 -3.74
C VAL A 241 2.46 -31.57 -4.17
N VAL A 242 1.51 -31.30 -3.29
CA VAL A 242 0.07 -31.49 -3.53
C VAL A 242 -0.67 -30.17 -3.27
N LEU A 243 -1.45 -29.70 -4.24
CA LEU A 243 -2.30 -28.52 -4.11
C LEU A 243 -3.78 -28.96 -4.02
N LEU A 244 -4.45 -28.61 -2.92
CA LEU A 244 -5.83 -29.00 -2.69
C LEU A 244 -6.75 -27.78 -2.65
N ASP A 245 -7.84 -27.84 -3.44
CA ASP A 245 -8.96 -26.89 -3.38
C ASP A 245 -10.00 -27.43 -2.42
N THR A 246 -9.77 -27.23 -1.13
CA THR A 246 -10.56 -27.82 -0.07
C THR A 246 -10.65 -26.92 1.16
N THR A 247 -11.77 -27.00 1.86
CA THR A 247 -11.94 -26.37 3.18
C THR A 247 -11.29 -27.23 4.25
N ILE A 248 -10.51 -26.62 5.13
CA ILE A 248 -9.95 -27.29 6.29
C ILE A 248 -10.97 -27.22 7.41
N GLU A 249 -11.42 -28.37 7.90
CA GLU A 249 -12.43 -28.50 8.96
C GLU A 249 -11.83 -28.63 10.34
N GLU A 250 -10.71 -29.35 10.47
CA GLU A 250 -10.06 -29.62 11.74
C GLU A 250 -8.57 -29.95 11.54
N VAL A 251 -7.74 -29.53 12.48
CA VAL A 251 -6.34 -29.96 12.64
C VAL A 251 -6.22 -30.70 13.96
N LYS A 252 -6.26 -32.02 13.94
CA LYS A 252 -6.23 -32.85 15.14
C LYS A 252 -4.84 -33.40 15.39
N LYS A 253 -4.36 -33.31 16.62
CA LYS A 253 -3.14 -33.99 17.04
C LYS A 253 -3.33 -35.51 16.95
N ASP A 254 -2.40 -36.21 16.31
CA ASP A 254 -2.42 -37.67 16.13
C ASP A 254 -1.01 -38.23 16.39
N GLY A 255 -0.83 -38.83 17.55
CA GLY A 255 0.48 -39.29 18.02
C GLY A 255 1.52 -38.16 18.02
N ALA A 256 2.63 -38.35 17.33
CA ALA A 256 3.70 -37.36 17.14
C ALA A 256 3.38 -36.32 16.04
N GLY A 257 2.38 -36.58 15.20
CA GLY A 257 1.97 -35.74 14.06
C GLY A 257 0.57 -35.18 14.20
N TYR A 258 -0.06 -35.00 13.06
CA TYR A 258 -1.39 -34.41 12.91
C TYR A 258 -2.23 -35.19 11.87
N LEU A 259 -3.53 -35.19 12.04
CA LEU A 259 -4.50 -35.57 11.03
C LEU A 259 -5.32 -34.30 10.65
N VAL A 260 -5.23 -33.86 9.41
CA VAL A 260 -5.95 -32.70 8.89
C VAL A 260 -7.18 -33.17 8.12
N ARG A 261 -8.36 -32.85 8.64
CA ARG A 261 -9.63 -33.13 7.95
C ARG A 261 -10.00 -32.00 7.04
N THR A 262 -10.37 -32.34 5.82
CA THR A 262 -10.75 -31.38 4.79
C THR A 262 -12.01 -31.85 4.05
N ARG A 263 -12.73 -30.87 3.44
CA ARG A 263 -13.92 -31.12 2.61
C ARG A 263 -13.85 -30.28 1.34
N ASN A 264 -13.96 -30.92 0.19
CA ASN A 264 -13.98 -30.22 -1.08
C ASN A 264 -15.37 -29.64 -1.41
N ALA A 265 -15.48 -28.90 -2.52
CA ALA A 265 -16.74 -28.29 -2.95
C ALA A 265 -17.83 -29.32 -3.32
N ALA A 266 -17.47 -30.56 -3.65
CA ALA A 266 -18.42 -31.68 -3.90
C ALA A 266 -18.90 -32.35 -2.60
N GLY A 267 -18.38 -31.93 -1.43
CA GLY A 267 -18.73 -32.51 -0.13
C GLY A 267 -17.90 -33.75 0.25
N GLU A 268 -16.92 -34.12 -0.57
CA GLU A 268 -16.05 -35.26 -0.29
C GLU A 268 -15.05 -34.91 0.81
N GLU A 269 -14.93 -35.82 1.79
CA GLU A 269 -13.99 -35.68 2.90
C GLU A 269 -12.64 -36.35 2.58
N LEU A 270 -11.57 -35.68 2.99
CA LEU A 270 -10.23 -36.21 2.94
C LEU A 270 -9.53 -35.97 4.29
N SER A 271 -8.95 -37.01 4.84
CA SER A 271 -8.11 -36.95 6.03
C SER A 271 -6.64 -37.11 5.60
N VAL A 272 -5.86 -36.06 5.82
CA VAL A 272 -4.46 -36.01 5.39
C VAL A 272 -3.54 -36.13 6.62
N PRO A 273 -2.74 -37.18 6.73
CA PRO A 273 -1.75 -37.29 7.80
C PRO A 273 -0.56 -36.38 7.52
N ALA A 274 -0.11 -35.64 8.52
CA ALA A 274 1.03 -34.74 8.44
C ALA A 274 1.93 -34.89 9.66
N ASP A 275 3.23 -34.75 9.47
CA ASP A 275 4.19 -34.73 10.57
C ASP A 275 4.28 -33.32 11.20
N ASP A 276 3.99 -32.29 10.39
CA ASP A 276 3.90 -30.90 10.82
C ASP A 276 2.79 -30.15 10.05
N VAL A 277 2.23 -29.11 10.70
CA VAL A 277 1.21 -28.22 10.10
C VAL A 277 1.63 -26.78 10.30
N ILE A 278 1.47 -25.92 9.28
CA ILE A 278 1.79 -24.50 9.33
C ILE A 278 0.58 -23.69 8.86
N ALA A 279 0.18 -22.69 9.65
CA ALA A 279 -0.87 -21.76 9.28
C ALA A 279 -0.30 -20.60 8.45
N ALA A 280 -0.56 -20.59 7.14
CA ALA A 280 -0.24 -19.50 6.22
C ALA A 280 -1.51 -18.70 5.87
N THR A 281 -2.29 -18.35 6.88
CA THR A 281 -3.66 -17.84 6.79
C THR A 281 -3.75 -16.31 6.69
N GLY A 282 -2.61 -15.63 6.58
CA GLY A 282 -2.53 -14.19 6.38
C GLY A 282 -2.53 -13.37 7.67
N PHE A 283 -2.83 -12.08 7.53
CA PHE A 283 -2.69 -11.09 8.58
C PHE A 283 -3.90 -10.17 8.65
N VAL A 284 -4.08 -9.55 9.83
CA VAL A 284 -5.09 -8.52 10.08
C VAL A 284 -4.42 -7.25 10.63
N THR A 285 -5.17 -6.16 10.63
CA THR A 285 -4.72 -4.91 11.24
C THR A 285 -4.78 -4.99 12.76
N PRO A 286 -3.70 -4.64 13.49
CA PRO A 286 -3.68 -4.65 14.95
C PRO A 286 -4.29 -3.36 15.52
N LEU A 287 -5.61 -3.19 15.36
CA LEU A 287 -6.31 -1.95 15.76
C LEU A 287 -6.64 -1.87 17.26
N ARG A 288 -6.35 -2.94 18.05
CA ARG A 288 -6.59 -2.96 19.52
C ARG A 288 -7.99 -2.48 19.90
N ASP A 289 -8.07 -1.36 20.63
CA ASP A 289 -9.29 -0.74 21.16
C ASP A 289 -10.00 0.21 20.19
N LEU A 290 -9.42 0.51 19.03
CA LEU A 290 -10.02 1.44 18.07
C LEU A 290 -11.44 1.06 17.63
N PRO A 291 -11.78 -0.24 17.41
CA PRO A 291 -13.16 -0.62 17.13
C PRO A 291 -14.13 -0.29 18.28
N ALA A 292 -13.68 -0.38 19.53
CA ALA A 292 -14.49 0.01 20.71
C ALA A 292 -14.72 1.52 20.78
N LEU A 293 -13.82 2.33 20.22
CA LEU A 293 -13.99 3.78 20.07
C LEU A 293 -14.91 4.17 18.90
N GLY A 294 -15.38 3.17 18.12
CA GLY A 294 -16.26 3.40 16.99
C GLY A 294 -15.56 3.44 15.63
N VAL A 295 -14.27 3.11 15.54
CA VAL A 295 -13.58 2.95 14.24
C VAL A 295 -14.17 1.75 13.52
N ALA A 296 -14.95 1.99 12.47
CA ALA A 296 -15.54 0.94 11.65
C ALA A 296 -14.46 0.20 10.84
N THR A 297 -14.59 -1.12 10.76
CA THR A 297 -13.67 -1.99 10.02
C THR A 297 -14.41 -2.91 9.07
N PHE A 298 -13.73 -3.40 8.03
CA PHE A 298 -14.31 -4.32 7.05
C PHE A 298 -13.29 -5.37 6.55
N GLY A 299 -13.83 -6.44 5.97
CA GLY A 299 -13.08 -7.53 5.37
C GLY A 299 -12.31 -8.39 6.36
N GLN A 300 -11.72 -9.47 5.87
CA GLN A 300 -10.95 -10.42 6.67
C GLN A 300 -9.75 -9.77 7.39
N SER A 301 -9.07 -8.85 6.73
CA SER A 301 -7.94 -8.12 7.32
C SER A 301 -8.36 -7.03 8.32
N ARG A 302 -9.65 -6.82 8.55
CA ARG A 302 -10.20 -5.78 9.44
C ARG A 302 -9.61 -4.40 9.14
N LEU A 303 -9.59 -4.02 7.87
CA LEU A 303 -9.14 -2.70 7.45
C LEU A 303 -10.11 -1.63 7.97
N PRO A 304 -9.63 -0.50 8.50
CA PRO A 304 -10.50 0.60 8.91
C PRO A 304 -11.17 1.24 7.70
N ALA A 305 -12.45 1.58 7.82
CA ALA A 305 -13.14 2.42 6.85
C ALA A 305 -12.57 3.84 6.90
N GLN A 306 -12.15 4.36 5.74
CA GLN A 306 -11.40 5.61 5.63
C GLN A 306 -12.00 6.54 4.58
N THR A 307 -11.88 7.83 4.83
CA THR A 307 -12.11 8.87 3.82
C THR A 307 -11.04 8.80 2.72
N PRO A 308 -11.20 9.49 1.59
CA PRO A 308 -10.17 9.56 0.56
C PRO A 308 -8.80 10.04 1.07
N PHE A 309 -8.75 10.85 2.13
CA PHE A 309 -7.52 11.33 2.77
C PHE A 309 -7.12 10.52 4.01
N TRP A 310 -7.56 9.27 4.10
CA TRP A 310 -7.17 8.30 5.14
C TRP A 310 -7.53 8.71 6.58
N GLU A 311 -8.47 9.63 6.78
CA GLU A 311 -9.13 9.83 8.06
C GLU A 311 -10.13 8.69 8.29
N SER A 312 -10.32 8.26 9.53
CA SER A 312 -11.38 7.32 9.87
C SER A 312 -12.74 7.87 9.40
N ALA A 313 -13.53 7.06 8.71
CA ALA A 313 -14.86 7.46 8.25
C ALA A 313 -15.85 7.67 9.39
N THR A 314 -15.55 7.20 10.60
CA THR A 314 -16.47 7.19 11.74
C THR A 314 -15.95 7.94 12.97
N VAL A 315 -14.63 8.16 13.08
CA VAL A 315 -14.01 8.84 14.23
C VAL A 315 -13.07 9.93 13.72
N PRO A 316 -13.51 11.20 13.68
CA PRO A 316 -12.68 12.31 13.23
C PRO A 316 -11.42 12.48 14.08
N GLY A 317 -10.30 12.85 13.44
CA GLY A 317 -9.00 13.06 14.09
C GLY A 317 -8.14 11.81 14.19
N ILE A 318 -8.68 10.63 13.87
CA ILE A 318 -7.91 9.39 13.69
C ILE A 318 -7.60 9.21 12.21
N PHE A 319 -6.33 9.13 11.88
CA PHE A 319 -5.83 8.93 10.52
C PHE A 319 -5.02 7.64 10.42
N PHE A 320 -4.76 7.22 9.18
CA PHE A 320 -4.00 6.00 8.89
C PHE A 320 -2.91 6.27 7.86
N ALA A 321 -1.75 5.61 8.03
CA ALA A 321 -0.63 5.70 7.10
C ALA A 321 0.01 4.32 6.86
N GLY A 322 0.76 4.18 5.78
CA GLY A 322 1.39 2.92 5.40
C GLY A 322 0.41 1.90 4.80
N THR A 323 0.70 0.62 4.95
CA THR A 323 -0.08 -0.49 4.36
C THR A 323 -1.56 -0.47 4.73
N ILE A 324 -1.91 0.03 5.92
CA ILE A 324 -3.29 0.13 6.41
C ILE A 324 -4.15 1.09 5.58
N THR A 325 -3.54 1.99 4.79
CA THR A 325 -4.26 2.90 3.88
C THR A 325 -5.04 2.19 2.77
N GLN A 326 -4.89 0.87 2.61
CA GLN A 326 -5.78 0.04 1.80
C GLN A 326 -7.26 0.15 2.19
N GLY A 327 -7.56 0.61 3.39
CA GLY A 327 -8.92 0.88 3.85
C GLY A 327 -9.62 2.01 3.09
N ALA A 328 -8.89 2.94 2.49
CA ALA A 328 -9.43 3.89 1.52
C ALA A 328 -9.45 3.23 0.13
N ALA A 329 -10.60 2.71 -0.25
CA ALA A 329 -10.71 1.83 -1.42
C ALA A 329 -10.53 2.55 -2.76
N GLY A 330 -10.76 3.87 -2.84
CA GLY A 330 -10.85 4.60 -4.09
C GLY A 330 -12.00 4.13 -4.97
N LEU A 331 -11.99 4.50 -6.23
CA LEU A 331 -13.05 4.14 -7.19
C LEU A 331 -13.11 2.65 -7.50
N LYS A 332 -12.00 1.93 -7.38
CA LYS A 332 -11.84 0.53 -7.84
C LYS A 332 -12.37 0.30 -9.26
N LYS A 333 -12.17 1.26 -10.13
CA LYS A 333 -12.58 1.16 -11.52
C LYS A 333 -12.05 -0.13 -12.13
N HIS A 334 -12.86 -0.84 -12.87
CA HIS A 334 -12.57 -2.19 -13.40
C HIS A 334 -12.18 -3.25 -12.34
N GLY A 335 -12.53 -3.04 -11.07
CA GLY A 335 -12.19 -3.95 -9.98
C GLY A 335 -10.72 -3.92 -9.54
N ILE A 336 -9.91 -3.02 -10.08
CA ILE A 336 -8.49 -2.91 -9.79
C ILE A 336 -8.28 -2.06 -8.52
N PRO A 337 -7.68 -2.62 -7.45
CA PRO A 337 -7.39 -1.87 -6.25
C PRO A 337 -6.17 -0.95 -6.44
N SER A 338 -6.05 0.06 -5.55
CA SER A 338 -4.84 0.86 -5.45
C SER A 338 -3.63 0.03 -5.00
N ASN A 339 -2.42 0.54 -5.21
CA ASN A 339 -1.19 -0.06 -4.69
C ASN A 339 -0.88 0.35 -3.24
N SER A 340 -1.88 0.84 -2.49
CA SER A 340 -1.71 1.28 -1.10
C SER A 340 -1.24 0.17 -0.16
N GLY A 341 -1.39 -1.10 -0.56
CA GLY A 341 -0.88 -2.26 0.17
C GLY A 341 0.64 -2.46 0.10
N ALA A 342 1.37 -1.70 -0.71
CA ALA A 342 2.80 -1.85 -0.92
C ALA A 342 3.53 -0.51 -0.81
N VAL A 343 4.84 -0.55 -0.54
CA VAL A 343 5.67 0.65 -0.32
C VAL A 343 5.57 1.63 -1.49
N GLN A 344 5.63 1.14 -2.73
CA GLN A 344 5.54 1.99 -3.91
C GLN A 344 4.26 2.83 -4.00
N GLY A 345 3.18 2.40 -3.38
CA GLY A 345 1.93 3.14 -3.35
C GLY A 345 1.79 4.02 -2.11
N HIS A 346 1.85 3.41 -0.92
CA HIS A 346 1.55 4.15 0.31
C HIS A 346 2.60 5.23 0.67
N ARG A 347 3.80 5.21 0.10
CA ARG A 347 4.77 6.29 0.26
C ARG A 347 4.26 7.62 -0.32
N TYR A 348 3.51 7.58 -1.42
CA TYR A 348 2.85 8.76 -1.98
C TYR A 348 1.62 9.16 -1.17
N ASN A 349 0.85 8.19 -0.66
CA ASN A 349 -0.25 8.49 0.26
C ASN A 349 0.23 9.30 1.47
N ALA A 350 1.38 8.94 2.04
CA ALA A 350 1.95 9.64 3.18
C ALA A 350 2.32 11.09 2.86
N ARG A 351 2.85 11.39 1.65
CA ARG A 351 3.11 12.77 1.20
C ARG A 351 1.82 13.57 1.05
N VAL A 352 0.81 12.97 0.43
CA VAL A 352 -0.50 13.62 0.24
C VAL A 352 -1.17 13.85 1.59
N LEU A 353 -1.12 12.87 2.50
CA LEU A 353 -1.68 13.01 3.85
C LEU A 353 -1.01 14.15 4.63
N ALA A 354 0.32 14.23 4.60
CA ALA A 354 1.04 15.30 5.31
C ALA A 354 0.59 16.69 4.84
N ARG A 355 0.47 16.89 3.51
CA ARG A 355 -0.01 18.14 2.94
C ARG A 355 -1.46 18.41 3.34
N HIS A 356 -2.33 17.41 3.26
CA HIS A 356 -3.72 17.53 3.67
C HIS A 356 -3.86 17.94 5.14
N LEU A 357 -3.09 17.33 6.03
CA LEU A 357 -3.07 17.71 7.44
C LEU A 357 -2.57 19.13 7.63
N ALA A 358 -1.49 19.53 6.96
CA ALA A 358 -0.95 20.88 7.00
C ALA A 358 -2.02 21.93 6.65
N GLU A 359 -2.69 21.75 5.53
CA GLU A 359 -3.69 22.68 5.02
C GLU A 359 -4.96 22.70 5.88
N THR A 360 -5.50 21.53 6.24
CA THR A 360 -6.84 21.43 6.85
C THR A 360 -6.85 21.44 8.37
N LYS A 361 -5.77 21.00 9.00
CA LYS A 361 -5.73 20.87 10.48
C LYS A 361 -4.78 21.87 11.13
N PHE A 362 -3.72 22.30 10.41
CA PHE A 362 -2.71 23.22 10.94
C PHE A 362 -2.75 24.61 10.30
N GLY A 363 -3.59 24.84 9.28
CA GLY A 363 -3.70 26.15 8.61
C GLY A 363 -2.45 26.58 7.85
N ILE A 364 -1.57 25.63 7.50
CA ILE A 364 -0.36 25.90 6.72
C ILE A 364 -0.74 25.83 5.24
N PRO A 365 -0.72 26.95 4.50
CA PRO A 365 -1.13 26.96 3.12
C PRO A 365 -0.16 26.13 2.24
N GLY A 366 -0.74 25.31 1.36
CA GLY A 366 0.03 24.57 0.37
C GLY A 366 0.61 25.51 -0.68
N THR A 367 1.85 25.23 -1.12
CA THR A 367 2.45 25.91 -2.27
C THR A 367 1.73 25.44 -3.53
N ARG A 368 1.18 26.38 -4.30
CA ARG A 368 0.56 26.15 -5.60
C ARG A 368 1.41 26.81 -6.67
N GLU A 369 1.84 26.01 -7.62
CA GLU A 369 2.61 26.48 -8.77
C GLU A 369 1.65 27.07 -9.83
N ARG A 370 1.94 28.25 -10.31
CA ARG A 370 1.23 28.81 -11.48
C ARG A 370 1.80 28.21 -12.75
N LEU A 371 0.92 27.83 -13.63
CA LEU A 371 1.27 27.29 -14.95
C LEU A 371 0.94 28.28 -16.07
N ASP A 372 1.82 28.34 -17.05
CA ASP A 372 1.54 29.01 -18.31
C ASP A 372 0.54 28.18 -19.13
N ALA A 373 -0.43 28.84 -19.73
CA ALA A 373 -1.42 28.18 -20.59
C ALA A 373 -0.79 27.40 -21.76
N ALA A 374 0.30 27.91 -22.31
CA ALA A 374 1.02 27.22 -23.39
C ALA A 374 1.76 25.95 -22.91
N ALA A 375 2.19 25.93 -21.66
CA ALA A 375 2.90 24.80 -21.06
C ALA A 375 1.95 23.72 -20.52
N LEU A 376 0.68 24.03 -20.29
CA LEU A 376 -0.28 23.17 -19.59
C LEU A 376 -0.43 21.78 -20.22
N LEU A 377 -0.71 21.70 -21.51
CA LEU A 377 -0.96 20.43 -22.18
C LEU A 377 0.29 19.54 -22.22
N PRO A 378 1.48 20.07 -22.63
CA PRO A 378 2.73 19.32 -22.50
C PRO A 378 3.00 18.87 -21.05
N TYR A 379 2.76 19.72 -20.07
CA TYR A 379 2.91 19.37 -18.67
C TYR A 379 2.02 18.19 -18.26
N LEU A 380 0.72 18.21 -18.61
CA LEU A 380 -0.21 17.12 -18.28
C LEU A 380 0.19 15.81 -18.92
N LEU A 381 0.62 15.82 -20.19
CA LEU A 381 1.10 14.63 -20.89
C LEU A 381 2.40 14.10 -20.27
N GLU A 382 3.30 14.99 -19.90
CA GLU A 382 4.52 14.62 -19.16
C GLU A 382 4.18 13.96 -17.81
N GLN A 383 3.20 14.48 -17.05
CA GLN A 383 2.78 13.88 -15.78
C GLN A 383 2.22 12.48 -15.96
N VAL A 384 1.36 12.23 -16.95
CA VAL A 384 0.82 10.88 -17.18
C VAL A 384 1.85 9.93 -17.81
N SER A 385 2.86 10.45 -18.51
CA SER A 385 3.96 9.65 -19.05
C SER A 385 5.00 9.29 -18.00
N HIS A 386 5.41 10.23 -17.16
CA HIS A 386 6.59 10.09 -16.29
C HIS A 386 6.31 10.30 -14.82
N GLY A 387 5.13 10.83 -14.41
CA GLY A 387 4.79 11.07 -13.01
C GLY A 387 4.71 9.77 -12.21
N PRO A 388 5.60 9.55 -11.24
CA PRO A 388 5.67 8.29 -10.52
C PRO A 388 4.45 8.02 -9.64
N GLU A 389 3.82 9.06 -9.09
CA GLU A 389 2.59 8.92 -8.30
C GLU A 389 1.44 8.34 -9.12
N LEU A 390 1.25 8.85 -10.33
CA LEU A 390 0.19 8.40 -11.23
C LEU A 390 0.45 6.97 -11.71
N TRP A 391 1.72 6.64 -11.95
CA TRP A 391 2.13 5.29 -12.32
C TRP A 391 1.89 4.28 -11.20
N HIS A 392 2.27 4.61 -9.96
CA HIS A 392 2.16 3.69 -8.84
C HIS A 392 0.76 3.62 -8.23
N GLN A 393 -0.03 4.69 -8.32
CA GLN A 393 -1.37 4.80 -7.75
C GLN A 393 -2.43 5.09 -8.82
N ARG A 394 -2.42 4.24 -9.86
CA ARG A 394 -3.37 4.34 -11.01
C ARG A 394 -4.80 4.36 -10.53
N ALA A 395 -5.64 5.19 -11.16
CA ALA A 395 -7.04 5.40 -10.82
C ALA A 395 -7.30 5.72 -9.34
N TYR A 396 -6.25 6.08 -8.58
CA TYR A 396 -6.33 6.34 -7.16
C TYR A 396 -5.82 7.73 -6.77
N LEU A 397 -4.67 8.14 -7.30
CA LEU A 397 -4.15 9.50 -7.20
C LEU A 397 -4.24 10.20 -8.56
N ALA A 398 -4.45 11.50 -8.53
CA ALA A 398 -4.52 12.34 -9.71
C ALA A 398 -3.73 13.64 -9.51
N ARG A 399 -3.17 14.16 -10.60
CA ARG A 399 -2.64 15.51 -10.71
C ARG A 399 -3.80 16.46 -10.99
N VAL A 400 -4.02 17.45 -10.15
CA VAL A 400 -5.13 18.39 -10.30
C VAL A 400 -4.63 19.78 -10.69
N ILE A 401 -5.25 20.33 -11.72
CA ILE A 401 -5.04 21.70 -12.19
C ILE A 401 -6.38 22.43 -12.11
N THR A 402 -6.39 23.61 -11.54
CA THR A 402 -7.56 24.48 -11.44
C THR A 402 -7.45 25.67 -12.41
N PHE A 403 -8.58 26.13 -12.88
CA PHE A 403 -8.71 27.26 -13.77
C PHE A 403 -9.56 28.33 -13.07
N ASP A 404 -8.97 29.44 -12.77
CA ASP A 404 -9.62 30.56 -12.13
C ASP A 404 -9.38 31.83 -12.95
N ARG A 405 -10.42 32.68 -13.08
CA ARG A 405 -10.34 33.87 -13.92
C ARG A 405 -9.40 34.94 -13.36
N ASP A 406 -9.33 35.05 -12.02
CA ASP A 406 -8.57 36.09 -11.36
C ASP A 406 -7.12 35.61 -11.07
N THR A 407 -6.96 34.35 -10.72
CA THR A 407 -5.66 33.78 -10.31
C THR A 407 -4.99 32.95 -11.42
N GLY A 408 -5.69 32.66 -12.53
CA GLY A 408 -5.16 31.91 -13.66
C GLY A 408 -5.14 30.40 -13.44
N ILE A 409 -4.13 29.74 -14.03
CA ILE A 409 -3.97 28.28 -13.98
C ILE A 409 -3.05 27.90 -12.81
N SER A 410 -3.55 27.07 -11.91
CA SER A 410 -2.83 26.64 -10.72
C SER A 410 -2.71 25.13 -10.63
N ASN A 411 -1.50 24.65 -10.33
CA ASN A 411 -1.22 23.25 -10.04
C ASN A 411 -1.50 22.97 -8.55
N GLU A 412 -2.61 22.30 -8.29
CA GLU A 412 -3.01 21.87 -6.93
C GLU A 412 -2.20 20.68 -6.41
N GLY A 413 -1.37 20.09 -7.25
CA GLY A 413 -0.55 18.93 -6.92
C GLY A 413 -1.31 17.60 -7.04
N ILE A 414 -0.84 16.61 -6.27
CA ILE A 414 -1.44 15.28 -6.23
C ILE A 414 -2.50 15.21 -5.14
N VAL A 415 -3.67 14.69 -5.50
CA VAL A 415 -4.78 14.42 -4.56
C VAL A 415 -5.39 13.05 -4.84
N PRO A 416 -6.15 12.46 -3.90
CA PRO A 416 -6.95 11.28 -4.19
C PRO A 416 -8.01 11.61 -5.26
N LEU A 417 -8.06 10.81 -6.33
CA LEU A 417 -9.03 11.02 -7.43
C LEU A 417 -10.47 11.03 -6.93
N GLN A 418 -10.81 10.15 -5.99
CA GLN A 418 -12.14 10.11 -5.36
C GLN A 418 -12.51 11.46 -4.75
N SER A 419 -11.57 12.11 -4.04
CA SER A 419 -11.81 13.42 -3.44
C SER A 419 -12.10 14.50 -4.49
N PHE A 420 -11.40 14.46 -5.63
CA PHE A 420 -11.69 15.36 -6.75
C PHE A 420 -13.10 15.15 -7.29
N LEU A 421 -13.51 13.90 -7.49
CA LEU A 421 -14.82 13.58 -8.07
C LEU A 421 -15.99 13.88 -7.13
N ASP A 422 -15.80 13.68 -5.82
CA ASP A 422 -16.83 13.89 -4.80
C ASP A 422 -16.96 15.37 -4.38
N SER A 423 -15.96 16.21 -4.67
CA SER A 423 -15.96 17.61 -4.29
C SER A 423 -16.68 18.48 -5.31
N ALA A 424 -17.43 19.47 -4.82
CA ALA A 424 -17.80 20.62 -5.62
C ALA A 424 -16.59 21.56 -5.78
N GLY A 425 -16.50 22.26 -6.91
CA GLY A 425 -15.41 23.22 -7.16
C GLY A 425 -15.54 23.91 -8.51
N GLY A 426 -14.65 24.88 -8.75
CA GLY A 426 -14.53 25.56 -10.03
C GLY A 426 -14.00 24.66 -11.15
N ASP A 427 -13.82 25.26 -12.32
CA ASP A 427 -13.29 24.56 -13.50
C ASP A 427 -11.92 23.99 -13.19
N ALA A 428 -11.72 22.72 -13.51
CA ALA A 428 -10.50 21.99 -13.17
C ALA A 428 -10.30 20.75 -14.05
N VAL A 429 -9.08 20.24 -14.09
CA VAL A 429 -8.76 18.93 -14.68
C VAL A 429 -7.98 18.08 -13.70
N ALA A 430 -8.37 16.82 -13.56
CA ALA A 430 -7.62 15.81 -12.84
C ALA A 430 -7.07 14.78 -13.83
N ALA A 431 -5.75 14.69 -13.92
CA ALA A 431 -5.04 13.75 -14.77
C ALA A 431 -4.57 12.52 -14.00
N THR A 432 -4.85 11.34 -14.49
CA THR A 432 -4.42 10.07 -13.91
C THR A 432 -4.07 9.04 -14.99
N LEU A 433 -3.44 7.95 -14.57
CA LEU A 433 -3.34 6.73 -15.39
C LEU A 433 -4.37 5.71 -14.92
N GLU A 434 -4.96 4.99 -15.84
CA GLU A 434 -5.87 3.89 -15.53
C GLU A 434 -5.44 2.59 -16.21
N SER A 435 -6.03 1.50 -15.77
CA SER A 435 -5.86 0.19 -16.38
C SER A 435 -7.16 -0.60 -16.22
N ASN A 436 -7.58 -1.28 -17.28
CA ASN A 436 -8.71 -2.19 -17.23
C ASN A 436 -8.31 -3.65 -16.92
N GLY A 437 -7.01 -3.89 -16.60
CA GLY A 437 -6.48 -5.23 -16.37
C GLY A 437 -6.20 -6.03 -17.65
N GLN A 438 -6.48 -5.46 -18.82
CA GLN A 438 -6.29 -6.08 -20.12
C GLN A 438 -5.47 -5.15 -21.04
N GLY A 439 -4.18 -5.23 -20.98
CA GLY A 439 -3.30 -4.40 -21.80
C GLY A 439 -2.61 -3.26 -21.02
N ASN A 440 -2.10 -2.30 -21.78
CA ASN A 440 -1.30 -1.22 -21.22
C ASN A 440 -2.16 -0.18 -20.49
N PRO A 441 -1.62 0.45 -19.45
CA PRO A 441 -2.24 1.65 -18.87
C PRO A 441 -2.43 2.77 -19.90
N TYR A 442 -3.44 3.57 -19.68
CA TYR A 442 -3.80 4.69 -20.55
C TYR A 442 -4.11 5.96 -19.72
N PRO A 443 -3.87 7.17 -20.31
CA PRO A 443 -4.20 8.43 -19.62
C PRO A 443 -5.70 8.65 -19.54
N VAL A 444 -6.17 9.18 -18.42
CA VAL A 444 -7.54 9.64 -18.24
C VAL A 444 -7.53 11.04 -17.64
N PHE A 445 -8.33 11.92 -18.21
CA PHE A 445 -8.52 13.29 -17.77
C PHE A 445 -9.98 13.50 -17.37
N TYR A 446 -10.20 13.81 -16.12
CA TYR A 446 -11.51 14.18 -15.59
C TYR A 446 -11.62 15.69 -15.60
N VAL A 447 -12.44 16.22 -16.50
CA VAL A 447 -12.62 17.65 -16.71
C VAL A 447 -13.87 18.11 -15.97
N ARG A 448 -13.69 18.96 -14.97
CA ARG A 448 -14.80 19.63 -14.29
C ARG A 448 -15.05 20.97 -14.96
N LYS A 449 -16.30 21.16 -15.38
CA LYS A 449 -16.80 22.42 -15.94
C LYS A 449 -18.22 22.68 -15.46
N ASP A 450 -18.49 23.88 -14.96
CA ASP A 450 -19.80 24.29 -14.47
C ASP A 450 -20.40 23.27 -13.47
N GLY A 451 -19.57 22.70 -12.59
CA GLY A 451 -19.95 21.73 -11.58
C GLY A 451 -20.13 20.29 -12.09
N SER A 452 -20.08 20.06 -13.40
CA SER A 452 -20.16 18.72 -14.00
C SER A 452 -18.77 18.17 -14.31
N VAL A 453 -18.56 16.88 -14.12
CA VAL A 453 -17.30 16.19 -14.45
C VAL A 453 -17.50 15.27 -15.63
N VAL A 454 -16.65 15.43 -16.65
CA VAL A 454 -16.62 14.56 -17.84
C VAL A 454 -15.29 13.83 -17.89
N GLU A 455 -15.35 12.53 -18.13
CA GLU A 455 -14.18 11.67 -18.29
C GLU A 455 -13.73 11.62 -19.75
N HIS A 456 -12.43 11.80 -19.97
CA HIS A 456 -11.79 11.68 -21.29
C HIS A 456 -10.61 10.72 -21.19
N ALA A 457 -10.76 9.52 -21.71
CA ALA A 457 -9.68 8.55 -21.85
C ALA A 457 -8.97 8.74 -23.20
N LEU A 458 -7.65 8.72 -23.19
CA LEU A 458 -6.83 8.64 -24.41
C LEU A 458 -6.42 7.19 -24.67
N ALA A 459 -5.99 6.91 -25.89
CA ALA A 459 -5.54 5.57 -26.25
C ALA A 459 -4.30 5.13 -25.47
N PRO A 460 -4.16 3.83 -25.15
CA PRO A 460 -2.93 3.30 -24.57
C PRO A 460 -1.77 3.38 -25.57
N HIS A 461 -0.55 3.57 -25.09
CA HIS A 461 0.67 3.54 -25.89
C HIS A 461 1.55 2.34 -25.49
N PRO A 462 2.11 1.57 -26.46
CA PRO A 462 2.91 0.39 -26.15
C PRO A 462 4.13 0.69 -25.29
N MET A 463 4.77 1.85 -25.51
CA MET A 463 5.93 2.30 -24.75
C MET A 463 5.58 3.17 -23.55
N LEU A 464 4.28 3.39 -23.27
CA LEU A 464 3.78 4.23 -22.16
C LEU A 464 4.28 5.69 -22.22
N ASP A 465 4.54 6.18 -23.41
CA ASP A 465 4.92 7.55 -23.69
C ASP A 465 3.75 8.25 -24.41
N PHE A 466 3.18 9.25 -23.75
CA PHE A 466 2.01 9.99 -24.22
C PHE A 466 2.38 11.43 -24.62
N THR A 467 3.68 11.72 -24.80
CA THR A 467 4.15 13.08 -25.14
C THR A 467 4.07 13.40 -26.63
N GLY A 468 3.67 12.44 -27.46
CA GLY A 468 3.52 12.58 -28.90
C GLY A 468 2.51 13.65 -29.32
N ARG A 469 2.67 14.14 -30.57
CA ARG A 469 1.83 15.21 -31.11
C ARG A 469 0.36 14.81 -31.23
N ASP A 470 0.09 13.57 -31.55
CA ASP A 470 -1.26 12.99 -31.63
C ASP A 470 -2.00 13.08 -30.30
N TYR A 471 -1.34 12.73 -29.19
CA TYR A 471 -1.87 12.88 -27.83
C TYR A 471 -2.08 14.35 -27.47
N LEU A 472 -1.15 15.24 -27.89
CA LEU A 472 -1.26 16.67 -27.64
C LEU A 472 -2.49 17.27 -28.34
N ASP A 473 -2.70 16.92 -29.62
CA ASP A 473 -3.82 17.43 -30.40
C ASP A 473 -5.16 16.86 -29.90
N GLU A 474 -5.21 15.58 -29.51
CA GLU A 474 -6.40 14.98 -28.92
C GLU A 474 -6.72 15.61 -27.55
N LEU A 475 -5.73 15.76 -26.67
CA LEU A 475 -5.94 16.37 -25.36
C LEU A 475 -6.39 17.82 -25.48
N ARG A 476 -5.84 18.58 -26.45
CA ARG A 476 -6.26 19.96 -26.73
C ARG A 476 -7.74 20.03 -27.06
N ALA A 477 -8.21 19.18 -27.97
CA ALA A 477 -9.62 19.12 -28.31
C ALA A 477 -10.54 18.80 -27.13
N ARG A 478 -10.08 17.96 -26.20
CA ARG A 478 -10.84 17.57 -24.97
C ARG A 478 -10.88 18.69 -23.92
N LEU A 479 -9.79 19.47 -23.80
CA LEU A 479 -9.67 20.54 -22.79
C LEU A 479 -10.09 21.93 -23.31
N GLU A 480 -10.32 22.10 -24.60
CA GLU A 480 -10.74 23.37 -25.21
C GLU A 480 -11.86 24.10 -24.42
N PRO A 481 -12.90 23.39 -23.93
CA PRO A 481 -13.99 24.04 -23.22
C PRO A 481 -13.57 24.77 -21.93
N VAL A 482 -12.50 24.33 -21.25
CA VAL A 482 -11.98 24.97 -20.03
C VAL A 482 -10.84 25.94 -20.33
N LEU A 483 -10.03 25.65 -21.37
CA LEU A 483 -8.92 26.52 -21.81
C LEU A 483 -9.39 27.87 -22.31
N ASN A 484 -10.47 27.91 -23.12
CA ASN A 484 -10.99 29.13 -23.70
C ASN A 484 -11.53 30.12 -22.66
N ARG A 485 -11.99 29.63 -21.49
CA ARG A 485 -12.40 30.49 -20.37
C ARG A 485 -11.23 31.10 -19.60
N ALA A 486 -10.14 30.36 -19.44
CA ALA A 486 -8.95 30.87 -18.75
C ALA A 486 -8.19 31.91 -19.59
N ALA A 487 -8.40 31.91 -20.91
CA ALA A 487 -7.74 32.83 -21.85
C ALA A 487 -8.57 34.08 -22.20
N SER A 488 -9.85 34.14 -21.81
CA SER A 488 -10.70 35.31 -22.08
C SER A 488 -10.50 36.36 -20.96
N PRO A 489 -9.91 37.52 -21.26
CA PRO A 489 -9.91 38.63 -20.31
C PRO A 489 -11.36 39.07 -20.02
N ALA A 490 -11.62 39.45 -18.78
CA ALA A 490 -12.90 39.95 -18.30
C ALA A 490 -13.31 41.26 -18.98
#